data_e7247f57ebf4161012f0a8c62358798c
#
_entry.id   e7247f57ebf4161012f0a8c62358798c
#
_cell.length_a   1.000
_cell.length_b   1.000
_cell.length_c   1.000
_cell.angle_alpha   90.00
_cell.angle_beta   90.00
_cell.angle_gamma   90.00
#
_symmetry.space_group_name_H-M   'P 1'
#
loop_
_entity.id
_entity.type
_entity.pdbx_description
1 polymer ?
#
loop_
_entity_poly.entity_id
_entity_poly.type
_entity_poly.pdbx_seq_one_letter_code
_entity_poly.pdbx_strand_id
1 'polypeptide(L)'
;MANIAQNPVLICIRLRVLTDNYLSLSTQSSSVILVSPIVQESGNLRSWFQANSSELTQMVHERSYANPYVLLPPVASNRISQISYIGQATNFDIGTAWIKGTISLEYRMGRLWYLACPHCYLPNDFSSSWGIMCRYCSRDIYTFPRACVTLTIKDETGSVNAIAMGDEAEKLIGINSYRLYQADQENVHLTDHVANALKGRVMLFYVKHSSHAVRATKGARYTIVTSYDIDEVEAIAA
;
A
#
# COMPACT_ATOMS: atom_id res chain seq x y z
N MET A 1 17.09 7.66 36.55
CA MET A 1 16.48 7.77 35.22
C MET A 1 17.29 8.76 34.42
N ALA A 2 17.91 8.34 33.31
CA ALA A 2 18.66 9.24 32.46
C ALA A 2 17.65 10.21 31.82
N ASN A 3 17.91 11.54 31.92
CA ASN A 3 17.16 12.55 31.21
C ASN A 3 17.37 12.33 29.69
N ILE A 4 16.41 11.66 29.07
CA ILE A 4 16.37 11.57 27.61
C ILE A 4 16.05 12.99 27.12
N ALA A 5 16.98 13.58 26.37
CA ALA A 5 16.75 14.88 25.77
C ALA A 5 15.46 14.85 24.94
N GLN A 6 14.68 15.94 24.96
CA GLN A 6 13.54 16.10 24.07
C GLN A 6 14.06 15.98 22.62
N ASN A 7 13.42 15.12 21.83
CA ASN A 7 13.78 14.83 20.44
C ASN A 7 15.22 14.27 20.26
N PRO A 8 15.52 13.08 20.81
CA PRO A 8 16.81 12.44 20.58
C PRO A 8 16.98 12.05 19.12
N VAL A 9 18.18 12.22 18.58
CA VAL A 9 18.56 11.63 17.28
C VAL A 9 18.77 10.14 17.49
N LEU A 10 18.15 9.32 16.65
CA LEU A 10 18.32 7.87 16.65
C LEU A 10 19.06 7.44 15.37
N ILE A 11 20.13 6.68 15.51
CA ILE A 11 20.74 5.94 14.41
C ILE A 11 20.37 4.47 14.58
N CYS A 12 19.63 3.97 13.62
CA CYS A 12 19.18 2.57 13.61
C CYS A 12 19.91 1.81 12.50
N ILE A 13 20.60 0.74 12.88
CA ILE A 13 21.41 -0.08 11.96
C ILE A 13 20.76 -1.45 11.84
N ARG A 14 20.75 -2.02 10.63
CA ARG A 14 20.19 -3.33 10.32
C ARG A 14 18.73 -3.47 10.72
N LEU A 15 17.92 -2.47 10.40
CA LEU A 15 16.47 -2.61 10.51
C LEU A 15 15.94 -3.47 9.37
N ARG A 16 14.89 -4.21 9.68
CA ARG A 16 14.10 -4.91 8.66
C ARG A 16 13.04 -3.95 8.14
N VAL A 17 12.96 -3.80 6.83
CA VAL A 17 11.88 -3.07 6.17
C VAL A 17 10.70 -4.04 6.00
N LEU A 18 9.56 -3.66 6.53
CA LEU A 18 8.29 -4.38 6.36
C LEU A 18 7.40 -3.58 5.41
N THR A 19 6.86 -4.26 4.41
CA THR A 19 6.03 -3.66 3.35
C THR A 19 4.65 -4.32 3.24
N ASP A 20 4.22 -5.06 4.27
CA ASP A 20 3.02 -5.89 4.18
C ASP A 20 1.72 -5.08 4.07
N ASN A 21 1.55 -4.04 4.85
CA ASN A 21 0.38 -3.16 4.80
C ASN A 21 0.77 -1.69 4.57
N TYR A 22 1.90 -1.30 5.08
CA TYR A 22 2.53 0.01 4.92
C TYR A 22 4.03 -0.17 5.13
N LEU A 23 4.82 0.76 4.62
CA LEU A 23 6.26 0.74 4.86
C LEU A 23 6.52 0.98 6.36
N SER A 24 7.08 0.01 7.02
CA SER A 24 7.47 0.12 8.43
C SER A 24 8.86 -0.45 8.66
N LEU A 25 9.49 0.02 9.73
CA LEU A 25 10.79 -0.47 10.15
C LEU A 25 10.62 -1.33 11.40
N SER A 26 11.21 -2.49 11.39
CA SER A 26 11.19 -3.41 12.54
C SER A 26 12.61 -3.76 12.97
N THR A 27 12.82 -3.86 14.26
CA THR A 27 14.06 -4.39 14.82
C THR A 27 14.13 -5.91 14.66
N GLN A 28 15.33 -6.42 14.53
CA GLN A 28 15.65 -7.85 14.54
C GLN A 28 16.79 -8.09 15.53
N SER A 29 17.15 -9.33 15.80
CA SER A 29 18.17 -9.68 16.80
C SER A 29 19.55 -9.03 16.56
N SER A 30 19.85 -8.68 15.30
CA SER A 30 21.09 -8.00 14.89
C SER A 30 20.95 -6.48 14.79
N SER A 31 19.80 -5.90 15.11
CA SER A 31 19.60 -4.45 15.04
C SER A 31 20.31 -3.75 16.18
N VAL A 32 20.89 -2.60 15.85
CA VAL A 32 21.52 -1.71 16.83
C VAL A 32 20.83 -0.35 16.76
N ILE A 33 20.46 0.19 17.91
CA ILE A 33 19.88 1.52 18.05
C ILE A 33 20.84 2.37 18.89
N LEU A 34 21.38 3.41 18.29
CA LEU A 34 22.21 4.41 18.96
C LEU A 34 21.36 5.64 19.26
N VAL A 35 21.30 6.04 20.52
CA VAL A 35 20.53 7.21 20.96
C VAL A 35 21.47 8.40 21.11
N SER A 36 21.18 9.48 20.39
CA SER A 36 21.97 10.72 20.38
C SER A 36 23.49 10.51 20.23
N PRO A 37 23.95 9.73 19.24
CA PRO A 37 25.39 9.48 19.05
C PRO A 37 26.09 10.79 18.67
N ILE A 38 27.35 10.92 19.11
CA ILE A 38 28.20 12.08 18.85
C ILE A 38 28.87 11.86 17.49
N VAL A 39 28.13 12.12 16.42
CA VAL A 39 28.61 12.05 15.04
C VAL A 39 28.13 13.28 14.27
N GLN A 40 28.81 13.61 13.18
CA GLN A 40 28.53 14.82 12.40
C GLN A 40 27.11 14.80 11.84
N GLU A 41 26.63 13.64 11.38
CA GLU A 41 25.29 13.43 10.82
C GLU A 41 24.20 13.75 11.85
N SER A 42 24.42 13.43 13.12
CA SER A 42 23.50 13.78 14.21
C SER A 42 23.38 15.28 14.40
N GLY A 43 24.49 16.03 14.24
CA GLY A 43 24.51 17.49 14.27
C GLY A 43 23.74 18.08 13.10
N ASN A 44 23.98 17.58 11.89
CA ASN A 44 23.30 18.02 10.67
C ASN A 44 21.78 17.77 10.77
N LEU A 45 21.37 16.61 11.25
CA LEU A 45 19.96 16.27 11.41
C LEU A 45 19.25 17.16 12.45
N ARG A 46 19.93 17.49 13.57
CA ARG A 46 19.38 18.42 14.56
C ARG A 46 19.19 19.82 13.99
N SER A 47 20.17 20.33 13.25
CA SER A 47 20.07 21.64 12.60
C SER A 47 18.93 21.68 11.59
N TRP A 48 18.81 20.62 10.78
CA TRP A 48 17.69 20.47 9.84
C TRP A 48 16.34 20.42 10.57
N PHE A 49 16.22 19.62 11.64
CA PHE A 49 15.01 19.53 12.44
C PHE A 49 14.60 20.88 13.04
N GLN A 50 15.57 21.63 13.58
CA GLN A 50 15.32 22.97 14.12
C GLN A 50 14.83 23.94 13.06
N ALA A 51 15.44 23.93 11.86
CA ALA A 51 15.03 24.78 10.75
C ALA A 51 13.63 24.48 10.22
N ASN A 52 13.17 23.24 10.33
CA ASN A 52 11.85 22.79 9.80
C ASN A 52 10.84 22.46 10.91
N SER A 53 11.13 22.80 12.17
CA SER A 53 10.33 22.35 13.34
C SER A 53 8.86 22.78 13.30
N SER A 54 8.57 23.98 12.79
CA SER A 54 7.17 24.47 12.66
C SER A 54 6.36 23.64 11.67
N GLU A 55 6.93 23.38 10.50
CA GLU A 55 6.31 22.56 9.46
C GLU A 55 6.11 21.12 9.93
N LEU A 56 7.14 20.53 10.54
CA LEU A 56 7.05 19.17 11.08
C LEU A 56 6.02 19.07 12.20
N THR A 57 5.91 20.08 13.07
CA THR A 57 4.88 20.13 14.13
C THR A 57 3.49 20.23 13.53
N GLN A 58 3.31 21.02 12.48
CA GLN A 58 2.05 21.10 11.76
C GLN A 58 1.69 19.78 11.12
N MET A 59 2.62 19.13 10.39
CA MET A 59 2.42 17.80 9.80
C MET A 59 2.01 16.76 10.85
N VAL A 60 2.63 16.77 12.04
CA VAL A 60 2.27 15.89 13.14
C VAL A 60 0.86 16.19 13.66
N HIS A 61 0.52 17.47 13.82
CA HIS A 61 -0.81 17.89 14.30
C HIS A 61 -1.92 17.50 13.32
N GLU A 62 -1.70 17.72 12.05
CA GLU A 62 -2.63 17.37 10.97
C GLU A 62 -2.65 15.86 10.66
N ARG A 63 -1.80 15.08 11.30
CA ARG A 63 -1.58 13.67 10.98
C ARG A 63 -1.23 13.42 9.51
N SER A 64 -0.72 14.44 8.82
CA SER A 64 -0.30 14.34 7.42
C SER A 64 0.86 13.36 7.23
N TYR A 65 1.61 13.05 8.29
CA TYR A 65 2.57 11.96 8.33
C TYR A 65 1.91 10.55 8.34
N ALA A 66 0.59 10.46 8.58
CA ALA A 66 -0.11 9.17 8.53
C ALA A 66 -0.22 8.60 7.10
N ASN A 67 0.12 9.40 6.10
CA ASN A 67 0.35 8.93 4.73
C ASN A 67 1.81 9.20 4.29
N PRO A 68 2.82 8.70 5.03
CA PRO A 68 4.22 9.11 4.87
C PRO A 68 4.91 8.45 3.68
N TYR A 69 4.21 7.63 2.92
CA TYR A 69 4.87 6.75 1.96
C TYR A 69 4.27 6.90 0.58
N VAL A 70 4.30 8.13 0.11
CA VAL A 70 4.29 8.33 -1.33
C VAL A 70 5.60 7.71 -1.83
N LEU A 71 5.53 6.42 -2.18
CA LEU A 71 6.59 5.81 -2.97
C LEU A 71 6.59 6.56 -4.28
N LEU A 72 7.43 7.60 -4.37
CA LEU A 72 7.53 8.43 -5.56
C LEU A 72 7.89 7.54 -6.76
N PRO A 73 7.22 7.74 -7.88
CA PRO A 73 7.51 6.99 -9.08
C PRO A 73 8.98 7.21 -9.50
N PRO A 74 9.66 6.19 -10.04
CA PRO A 74 11.01 6.34 -10.51
C PRO A 74 11.04 7.29 -11.71
N VAL A 75 11.84 8.34 -11.63
CA VAL A 75 12.09 9.26 -12.74
C VAL A 75 12.82 8.56 -13.89
N ALA A 76 13.62 7.54 -13.58
CA ALA A 76 14.40 6.81 -14.58
C ALA A 76 13.67 5.55 -15.05
N SER A 77 13.46 5.43 -16.36
CA SER A 77 12.79 4.27 -17.00
C SER A 77 13.48 2.93 -16.75
N ASN A 78 14.79 2.94 -16.45
CA ASN A 78 15.56 1.72 -16.15
C ASN A 78 15.17 1.06 -14.80
N ARG A 79 14.36 1.72 -13.98
CA ARG A 79 13.82 1.16 -12.74
C ARG A 79 12.44 0.53 -12.91
N ILE A 80 11.86 0.61 -14.12
CA ILE A 80 10.57 0.00 -14.45
C ILE A 80 10.84 -1.36 -15.05
N SER A 81 10.35 -2.40 -14.39
CA SER A 81 10.50 -3.79 -14.81
C SER A 81 9.48 -4.16 -15.88
N GLN A 82 9.89 -4.97 -16.85
CA GLN A 82 8.98 -5.59 -17.79
C GLN A 82 8.10 -6.63 -17.08
N ILE A 83 6.83 -6.74 -17.51
CA ILE A 83 5.89 -7.66 -16.89
C ILE A 83 6.29 -9.13 -17.09
N SER A 84 6.86 -9.47 -18.24
CA SER A 84 7.37 -10.83 -18.49
C SER A 84 8.45 -11.24 -17.50
N TYR A 85 9.32 -10.30 -17.10
CA TYR A 85 10.38 -10.55 -16.13
C TYR A 85 9.82 -10.91 -14.75
N ILE A 86 8.89 -10.10 -14.23
CA ILE A 86 8.27 -10.38 -12.93
C ILE A 86 7.33 -11.60 -13.00
N GLY A 87 6.69 -11.83 -14.16
CA GLY A 87 5.78 -12.95 -14.40
C GLY A 87 6.47 -14.32 -14.35
N GLN A 88 7.73 -14.39 -14.78
CA GLN A 88 8.55 -15.61 -14.81
C GLN A 88 9.29 -15.87 -13.49
N ALA A 89 9.48 -14.85 -12.66
CA ALA A 89 10.19 -15.00 -11.40
C ALA A 89 9.52 -16.06 -10.53
N THR A 90 10.28 -17.06 -10.15
CA THR A 90 9.89 -18.03 -9.13
C THR A 90 9.81 -17.32 -7.79
N ASN A 91 8.97 -17.80 -6.91
CA ASN A 91 8.38 -17.18 -5.72
C ASN A 91 9.27 -16.34 -4.78
N PHE A 92 10.57 -16.22 -4.99
CA PHE A 92 11.49 -15.64 -4.02
C PHE A 92 12.39 -14.51 -4.53
N ASP A 93 12.49 -14.30 -5.85
CA ASP A 93 13.53 -13.42 -6.39
C ASP A 93 13.12 -11.96 -6.55
N ILE A 94 11.81 -11.67 -6.68
CA ILE A 94 11.31 -10.30 -6.82
C ILE A 94 10.26 -10.03 -5.75
N GLY A 95 10.69 -9.45 -4.62
CA GLY A 95 9.78 -9.05 -3.54
C GLY A 95 8.85 -7.91 -3.96
N THR A 96 9.40 -6.91 -4.65
CA THR A 96 8.69 -5.72 -5.13
C THR A 96 9.25 -5.24 -6.46
N ALA A 97 8.42 -4.60 -7.29
CA ALA A 97 8.83 -4.03 -8.57
C ALA A 97 7.97 -2.83 -8.96
N TRP A 98 8.55 -1.90 -9.72
CA TRP A 98 7.78 -0.93 -10.50
C TRP A 98 7.48 -1.53 -11.86
N ILE A 99 6.21 -1.48 -12.27
CA ILE A 99 5.75 -1.91 -13.59
C ILE A 99 4.86 -0.84 -14.21
N LYS A 100 4.92 -0.72 -15.53
CA LYS A 100 4.04 0.15 -16.32
C LYS A 100 3.18 -0.72 -17.21
N GLY A 101 1.89 -0.42 -17.30
CA GLY A 101 1.02 -1.18 -18.19
C GLY A 101 -0.38 -0.63 -18.32
N THR A 102 -1.08 -1.13 -19.31
CA THR A 102 -2.49 -0.89 -19.54
C THR A 102 -3.31 -1.79 -18.61
N ILE A 103 -4.35 -1.23 -18.00
CA ILE A 103 -5.18 -1.96 -17.04
C ILE A 103 -6.55 -2.34 -17.61
N SER A 104 -7.04 -3.43 -17.07
CA SER A 104 -8.43 -3.86 -17.18
C SER A 104 -8.89 -4.53 -15.89
N LEU A 105 -10.19 -4.45 -15.60
CA LEU A 105 -10.77 -5.14 -14.46
C LEU A 105 -10.81 -6.65 -14.73
N GLU A 106 -10.37 -7.45 -13.76
CA GLU A 106 -10.54 -8.91 -13.81
C GLU A 106 -11.94 -9.28 -13.30
N TYR A 107 -12.82 -9.72 -14.20
CA TYR A 107 -14.24 -9.96 -13.93
C TYR A 107 -14.56 -11.13 -12.99
N ARG A 108 -13.59 -11.99 -12.65
CA ARG A 108 -13.82 -13.20 -11.85
C ARG A 108 -14.20 -12.96 -10.39
N MET A 109 -14.21 -11.71 -9.95
CA MET A 109 -14.29 -11.37 -8.52
C MET A 109 -15.53 -10.53 -8.20
N GLY A 110 -16.70 -11.13 -8.21
CA GLY A 110 -18.04 -10.60 -7.96
C GLY A 110 -18.22 -9.28 -7.17
N ARG A 111 -17.52 -9.06 -6.08
CA ARG A 111 -17.65 -7.85 -5.25
C ARG A 111 -16.37 -7.01 -5.27
N LEU A 112 -16.53 -5.69 -5.42
CA LEU A 112 -15.43 -4.71 -5.37
C LEU A 112 -15.09 -4.28 -3.94
N TRP A 113 -15.58 -5.01 -2.94
CA TRP A 113 -15.38 -4.75 -1.52
C TRP A 113 -15.38 -6.04 -0.71
N TYR A 114 -14.89 -5.97 0.52
CA TYR A 114 -14.97 -7.05 1.53
C TYR A 114 -15.10 -6.45 2.92
N LEU A 115 -15.58 -7.23 3.89
CA LEU A 115 -15.58 -6.83 5.30
C LEU A 115 -14.22 -7.10 5.91
N ALA A 116 -13.63 -6.10 6.52
CA ALA A 116 -12.29 -6.12 7.09
C ALA A 116 -12.29 -5.93 8.60
N CYS A 117 -11.28 -6.50 9.25
CA CYS A 117 -10.91 -6.15 10.62
C CYS A 117 -10.27 -4.75 10.66
N PRO A 118 -10.66 -3.85 11.57
CA PRO A 118 -10.07 -2.51 11.67
C PRO A 118 -8.62 -2.50 12.17
N HIS A 119 -8.12 -3.61 12.70
CA HIS A 119 -6.76 -3.70 13.24
C HIS A 119 -5.76 -4.36 12.31
N CYS A 120 -6.14 -5.47 11.64
CA CYS A 120 -5.24 -6.20 10.76
C CYS A 120 -5.61 -6.09 9.28
N TYR A 121 -6.75 -5.45 8.97
CA TYR A 121 -7.29 -5.25 7.62
C TYR A 121 -7.55 -6.53 6.81
N LEU A 122 -7.45 -7.69 7.45
CA LEU A 122 -7.73 -8.97 6.79
C LEU A 122 -9.24 -9.23 6.69
N PRO A 123 -9.67 -10.00 5.66
CA PRO A 123 -11.07 -10.31 5.46
C PRO A 123 -11.68 -11.07 6.64
N ASN A 124 -12.89 -10.70 7.01
CA ASN A 124 -13.75 -11.44 7.93
C ASN A 124 -15.10 -11.66 7.26
N ASP A 125 -15.52 -12.92 7.20
CA ASP A 125 -16.69 -13.34 6.41
C ASP A 125 -18.04 -13.00 7.08
N PHE A 126 -18.03 -12.39 8.25
CA PHE A 126 -19.23 -12.13 9.03
C PHE A 126 -19.56 -10.66 9.10
N SER A 127 -20.69 -10.27 8.52
CA SER A 127 -21.39 -9.04 8.87
C SER A 127 -22.28 -9.35 10.07
N SER A 128 -21.78 -9.14 11.27
CA SER A 128 -22.68 -9.19 12.44
C SER A 128 -22.75 -7.79 13.05
N SER A 129 -23.96 -7.39 13.43
CA SER A 129 -24.20 -6.21 14.28
C SER A 129 -23.63 -6.40 15.69
N TRP A 130 -23.13 -7.58 16.01
CA TRP A 130 -22.48 -7.96 17.26
C TRP A 130 -20.97 -7.97 17.09
N GLY A 131 -20.24 -7.60 18.14
CA GLY A 131 -18.79 -7.73 18.17
C GLY A 131 -18.39 -9.19 17.90
N ILE A 132 -17.42 -9.37 17.01
CA ILE A 132 -16.85 -10.68 16.67
C ILE A 132 -15.36 -10.69 16.99
N MET A 133 -14.84 -11.85 17.34
CA MET A 133 -13.39 -12.02 17.49
C MET A 133 -12.75 -12.21 16.11
N CYS A 134 -11.78 -11.35 15.80
CA CYS A 134 -11.03 -11.50 14.55
C CYS A 134 -10.17 -12.77 14.60
N ARG A 135 -10.35 -13.64 13.62
CA ARG A 135 -9.59 -14.92 13.53
C ARG A 135 -8.09 -14.76 13.27
N TYR A 136 -7.64 -13.56 12.88
CA TYR A 136 -6.25 -13.30 12.53
C TYR A 136 -5.47 -12.58 13.65
N CYS A 137 -6.10 -11.62 14.32
CA CYS A 137 -5.45 -10.84 15.37
C CYS A 137 -6.05 -11.05 16.77
N SER A 138 -7.07 -11.93 16.88
CA SER A 138 -7.73 -12.33 18.15
C SER A 138 -8.26 -11.16 18.98
N ARG A 139 -8.70 -10.08 18.32
CA ARG A 139 -9.31 -8.90 18.96
C ARG A 139 -10.80 -8.89 18.70
N ASP A 140 -11.57 -8.41 19.67
CA ASP A 140 -12.98 -8.10 19.47
C ASP A 140 -13.11 -6.90 18.54
N ILE A 141 -13.90 -7.03 17.48
CA ILE A 141 -14.01 -6.06 16.39
C ILE A 141 -15.43 -5.90 15.90
N TYR A 142 -15.70 -4.74 15.31
CA TYR A 142 -16.75 -4.54 14.32
C TYR A 142 -16.11 -4.45 12.94
N THR A 143 -16.59 -5.25 12.02
CA THR A 143 -16.07 -5.22 10.66
C THR A 143 -16.52 -3.97 9.92
N PHE A 144 -15.72 -3.51 8.96
CA PHE A 144 -16.06 -2.40 8.09
C PHE A 144 -15.81 -2.76 6.61
N PRO A 145 -16.53 -2.16 5.67
CA PRO A 145 -16.31 -2.40 4.26
C PRO A 145 -14.97 -1.80 3.83
N ARG A 146 -14.23 -2.55 3.01
CA ARG A 146 -12.96 -2.12 2.43
C ARG A 146 -12.94 -2.45 0.95
N ALA A 147 -12.55 -1.50 0.13
CA ALA A 147 -12.48 -1.69 -1.32
C ALA A 147 -11.44 -2.73 -1.72
N CYS A 148 -11.70 -3.44 -2.80
CA CYS A 148 -10.84 -4.50 -3.30
C CYS A 148 -11.09 -4.68 -4.80
N VAL A 149 -10.07 -4.45 -5.63
CA VAL A 149 -10.14 -4.66 -7.08
C VAL A 149 -8.99 -5.51 -7.56
N THR A 150 -9.29 -6.51 -8.38
CA THR A 150 -8.29 -7.29 -9.08
C THR A 150 -8.20 -6.80 -10.51
N LEU A 151 -6.99 -6.45 -10.91
CA LEU A 151 -6.68 -5.91 -12.22
C LEU A 151 -5.79 -6.87 -12.98
N THR A 152 -6.02 -6.96 -14.28
CA THR A 152 -5.02 -7.43 -15.24
C THR A 152 -4.22 -6.23 -15.72
N ILE A 153 -2.91 -6.24 -15.48
CA ILE A 153 -1.96 -5.23 -15.94
C ILE A 153 -1.17 -5.85 -17.11
N LYS A 154 -1.16 -5.18 -18.24
CA LYS A 154 -0.55 -5.67 -19.49
C LYS A 154 0.41 -4.64 -20.06
N ASP A 155 1.60 -5.10 -20.46
CA ASP A 155 2.54 -4.38 -21.32
C ASP A 155 2.80 -5.16 -22.64
N GLU A 156 3.80 -4.74 -23.40
CA GLU A 156 4.19 -5.40 -24.66
C GLU A 156 4.79 -6.80 -24.43
N THR A 157 5.24 -7.10 -23.21
CA THR A 157 5.98 -8.32 -22.88
C THR A 157 5.11 -9.38 -22.23
N GLY A 158 3.95 -9.01 -21.65
CA GLY A 158 3.08 -9.96 -20.99
C GLY A 158 1.94 -9.33 -20.19
N SER A 159 1.36 -10.13 -19.29
CA SER A 159 0.33 -9.67 -18.38
C SER A 159 0.45 -10.33 -17.00
N VAL A 160 0.04 -9.62 -15.96
CA VAL A 160 -0.03 -10.12 -14.59
C VAL A 160 -1.34 -9.70 -13.94
N ASN A 161 -1.82 -10.54 -13.00
CA ASN A 161 -2.95 -10.19 -12.16
C ASN A 161 -2.44 -9.62 -10.84
N ALA A 162 -2.90 -8.42 -10.51
CA ALA A 162 -2.57 -7.72 -9.29
C ALA A 162 -3.84 -7.23 -8.60
N ILE A 163 -3.81 -7.17 -7.27
CA ILE A 163 -4.92 -6.73 -6.45
C ILE A 163 -4.57 -5.41 -5.75
N ALA A 164 -5.46 -4.43 -5.86
CA ALA A 164 -5.47 -3.25 -5.00
C ALA A 164 -6.48 -3.44 -3.87
N MET A 165 -6.16 -2.95 -2.68
CA MET A 165 -7.03 -3.06 -1.51
C MET A 165 -7.03 -1.76 -0.70
N GLY A 166 -8.19 -1.44 -0.08
CA GLY A 166 -8.37 -0.26 0.74
C GLY A 166 -8.22 1.03 -0.05
N ASP A 167 -7.50 2.00 0.50
CA ASP A 167 -7.36 3.35 -0.04
C ASP A 167 -6.81 3.36 -1.47
N GLU A 168 -5.88 2.44 -1.78
CA GLU A 168 -5.35 2.33 -3.14
C GLU A 168 -6.40 1.82 -4.13
N ALA A 169 -7.27 0.90 -3.70
CA ALA A 169 -8.39 0.48 -4.53
C ALA A 169 -9.39 1.63 -4.74
N GLU A 170 -9.74 2.36 -3.68
CA GLU A 170 -10.64 3.52 -3.75
C GLU A 170 -10.08 4.62 -4.68
N LYS A 171 -8.78 4.90 -4.57
CA LYS A 171 -8.07 5.82 -5.47
C LYS A 171 -8.20 5.40 -6.93
N LEU A 172 -7.93 4.13 -7.23
CA LEU A 172 -7.97 3.60 -8.59
C LEU A 172 -9.35 3.69 -9.23
N ILE A 173 -10.40 3.34 -8.47
CA ILE A 173 -11.77 3.28 -8.99
C ILE A 173 -12.58 4.56 -8.80
N GLY A 174 -12.09 5.50 -7.99
CA GLY A 174 -12.78 6.77 -7.68
C GLY A 174 -14.04 6.61 -6.83
N ILE A 175 -14.21 5.46 -6.15
CA ILE A 175 -15.40 5.15 -5.34
C ILE A 175 -14.94 4.62 -3.98
N ASN A 176 -15.46 5.20 -2.88
CA ASN A 176 -15.14 4.73 -1.55
C ASN A 176 -15.85 3.40 -1.20
N SER A 177 -15.28 2.68 -0.25
CA SER A 177 -15.75 1.34 0.16
C SER A 177 -17.18 1.32 0.70
N TYR A 178 -17.61 2.35 1.41
CA TYR A 178 -18.97 2.45 1.93
C TYR A 178 -19.99 2.59 0.79
N ARG A 179 -19.67 3.36 -0.25
CA ARG A 179 -20.53 3.50 -1.43
C ARG A 179 -20.62 2.19 -2.20
N LEU A 180 -19.51 1.45 -2.33
CA LEU A 180 -19.52 0.12 -2.93
C LEU A 180 -20.41 -0.86 -2.14
N TYR A 181 -20.28 -0.82 -0.81
CA TYR A 181 -21.09 -1.63 0.09
C TYR A 181 -22.58 -1.30 -0.02
N GLN A 182 -22.94 0.00 0.03
CA GLN A 182 -24.32 0.45 -0.10
C GLN A 182 -24.94 0.06 -1.44
N ALA A 183 -24.22 0.29 -2.54
CA ALA A 183 -24.67 -0.10 -3.88
C ALA A 183 -25.01 -1.59 -3.98
N ASP A 184 -24.15 -2.45 -3.38
CA ASP A 184 -24.39 -3.90 -3.33
C ASP A 184 -25.65 -4.25 -2.51
N GLN A 185 -25.90 -3.54 -1.38
CA GLN A 185 -27.12 -3.72 -0.59
C GLN A 185 -28.39 -3.27 -1.35
N GLU A 186 -28.26 -2.27 -2.19
CA GLU A 186 -29.32 -1.74 -3.05
C GLU A 186 -29.46 -2.51 -4.37
N ASN A 187 -28.69 -3.61 -4.57
CA ASN A 187 -28.59 -4.37 -5.81
C ASN A 187 -28.17 -3.52 -7.03
N VAL A 188 -27.40 -2.47 -6.81
CA VAL A 188 -26.80 -1.65 -7.86
C VAL A 188 -25.42 -2.19 -8.20
N HIS A 189 -25.28 -2.72 -9.41
CA HIS A 189 -24.02 -3.33 -9.87
C HIS A 189 -23.08 -2.26 -10.45
N LEU A 190 -22.05 -1.86 -9.70
CA LEU A 190 -21.06 -0.89 -10.12
C LEU A 190 -19.90 -1.50 -10.93
N THR A 191 -19.85 -2.81 -11.08
CA THR A 191 -18.74 -3.53 -11.74
C THR A 191 -18.50 -3.06 -13.16
N ASP A 192 -19.54 -2.93 -13.97
CA ASP A 192 -19.42 -2.49 -15.36
C ASP A 192 -18.99 -1.01 -15.46
N HIS A 193 -19.50 -0.16 -14.57
CA HIS A 193 -19.07 1.23 -14.47
C HIS A 193 -17.56 1.32 -14.17
N VAL A 194 -17.10 0.60 -13.16
CA VAL A 194 -15.69 0.53 -12.78
C VAL A 194 -14.83 -0.07 -13.91
N ALA A 195 -15.30 -1.15 -14.55
CA ALA A 195 -14.59 -1.78 -15.65
C ALA A 195 -14.38 -0.80 -16.82
N ASN A 196 -15.41 -0.06 -17.18
CA ASN A 196 -15.32 0.94 -18.25
C ASN A 196 -14.41 2.13 -17.89
N ALA A 197 -14.44 2.58 -16.64
CA ALA A 197 -13.59 3.67 -16.16
C ALA A 197 -12.10 3.31 -16.12
N LEU A 198 -11.79 2.03 -15.88
CA LEU A 198 -10.41 1.55 -15.79
C LEU A 198 -9.84 1.11 -17.14
N LYS A 199 -10.70 0.70 -18.07
CA LYS A 199 -10.30 0.08 -19.33
C LYS A 199 -9.39 0.98 -20.16
N GLY A 200 -8.22 0.46 -20.47
CA GLY A 200 -7.28 1.12 -21.38
C GLY A 200 -6.43 2.22 -20.75
N ARG A 201 -6.61 2.56 -19.46
CA ARG A 201 -5.71 3.49 -18.77
C ARG A 201 -4.32 2.89 -18.68
N VAL A 202 -3.32 3.72 -18.95
CA VAL A 202 -1.90 3.37 -18.80
C VAL A 202 -1.40 3.97 -17.51
N MET A 203 -0.91 3.13 -16.64
CA MET A 203 -0.50 3.54 -15.28
C MET A 203 0.84 2.93 -14.90
N LEU A 204 1.48 3.54 -13.92
CA LEU A 204 2.67 3.03 -13.25
C LEU A 204 2.27 2.46 -11.88
N PHE A 205 2.74 1.26 -11.57
CA PHE A 205 2.42 0.54 -10.33
C PHE A 205 3.68 0.14 -9.59
N TYR A 206 3.67 0.32 -8.28
CA TYR A 206 4.56 -0.39 -7.38
C TYR A 206 3.85 -1.61 -6.85
N VAL A 207 4.31 -2.78 -7.24
CA VAL A 207 3.70 -4.06 -6.86
C VAL A 207 4.62 -4.85 -5.95
N LYS A 208 4.01 -5.63 -5.05
CA LYS A 208 4.71 -6.64 -4.24
C LYS A 208 4.06 -8.01 -4.44
N HIS A 209 4.82 -9.05 -4.17
CA HIS A 209 4.30 -10.41 -4.20
C HIS A 209 3.18 -10.58 -3.16
N SER A 210 2.04 -11.10 -3.58
CA SER A 210 0.87 -11.27 -2.70
C SER A 210 1.14 -12.30 -1.59
N SER A 211 0.65 -12.01 -0.39
CA SER A 211 0.66 -12.99 0.70
C SER A 211 -0.13 -14.26 0.33
N HIS A 212 0.14 -15.35 1.01
CA HIS A 212 -0.57 -16.61 0.78
C HIS A 212 -2.09 -16.46 0.92
N ALA A 213 -2.55 -15.70 1.93
CA ALA A 213 -3.97 -15.45 2.15
C ALA A 213 -4.64 -14.72 0.96
N VAL A 214 -3.99 -13.70 0.42
CA VAL A 214 -4.49 -12.95 -0.75
C VAL A 214 -4.52 -13.84 -1.98
N ARG A 215 -3.48 -14.64 -2.23
CA ARG A 215 -3.45 -15.57 -3.36
C ARG A 215 -4.53 -16.64 -3.27
N ALA A 216 -4.71 -17.22 -2.09
CA ALA A 216 -5.70 -18.26 -1.87
C ALA A 216 -7.15 -17.77 -2.05
N THR A 217 -7.43 -16.53 -1.64
CA THR A 217 -8.79 -15.98 -1.66
C THR A 217 -9.11 -15.18 -2.93
N LYS A 218 -8.12 -14.53 -3.53
CA LYS A 218 -8.32 -13.56 -4.63
C LYS A 218 -7.62 -13.95 -5.93
N GLY A 219 -6.80 -14.99 -5.95
CA GLY A 219 -6.12 -15.47 -7.15
C GLY A 219 -5.03 -14.52 -7.70
N ALA A 220 -4.83 -13.36 -7.07
CA ALA A 220 -3.88 -12.37 -7.55
C ALA A 220 -2.46 -12.70 -7.09
N ARG A 221 -1.52 -12.71 -8.04
CA ARG A 221 -0.11 -12.98 -7.76
C ARG A 221 0.60 -11.81 -7.07
N TYR A 222 0.18 -10.60 -7.38
CA TYR A 222 0.76 -9.36 -6.86
C TYR A 222 -0.26 -8.50 -6.14
N THR A 223 0.20 -7.75 -5.16
CA THR A 223 -0.57 -6.69 -4.49
C THR A 223 -0.04 -5.35 -4.95
N ILE A 224 -0.92 -4.46 -5.36
CA ILE A 224 -0.60 -3.07 -5.70
C ILE A 224 -0.42 -2.31 -4.38
N VAL A 225 0.76 -1.74 -4.20
CA VAL A 225 1.11 -0.92 -3.03
C VAL A 225 0.76 0.54 -3.29
N THR A 226 1.08 1.02 -4.49
CA THR A 226 0.68 2.35 -4.97
C THR A 226 0.63 2.39 -6.48
N SER A 227 -0.11 3.35 -7.03
CA SER A 227 -0.28 3.57 -8.46
C SER A 227 -0.27 5.05 -8.80
N TYR A 228 0.15 5.36 -10.02
CA TYR A 228 0.18 6.71 -10.59
C TYR A 228 -0.33 6.68 -12.02
N ASP A 229 -1.14 7.66 -12.38
CA ASP A 229 -1.38 7.95 -13.79
C ASP A 229 -0.09 8.46 -14.45
N ILE A 230 0.08 8.21 -15.73
CA ILE A 230 1.32 8.62 -16.43
C ILE A 230 1.47 10.14 -16.42
N ASP A 231 0.37 10.88 -16.57
CA ASP A 231 0.37 12.35 -16.51
C ASP A 231 0.85 12.88 -15.14
N GLU A 232 0.48 12.20 -14.04
CA GLU A 232 0.98 12.51 -12.70
C GLU A 232 2.50 12.29 -12.59
N VAL A 233 3.00 11.22 -13.20
CA VAL A 233 4.45 10.91 -13.19
C VAL A 233 5.26 11.97 -13.93
N GLU A 234 4.77 12.42 -15.09
CA GLU A 234 5.41 13.46 -15.89
C GLU A 234 5.43 14.81 -15.15
N ALA A 235 4.36 15.13 -14.44
CA ALA A 235 4.27 16.34 -13.62
C ALA A 235 5.24 16.33 -12.41
N ILE A 236 5.54 15.17 -11.84
CA ILE A 236 6.52 15.03 -10.73
C ILE A 236 7.96 15.14 -11.25
N ALA A 237 8.19 14.77 -12.52
CA ALA A 237 9.52 14.76 -13.13
C ALA A 237 9.96 16.13 -13.70
N ALA A 238 9.01 17.07 -13.86
CA ALA A 238 9.23 18.44 -14.38
C ALA A 238 9.63 19.41 -13.29
#